data_2502d30ab948ce8bf6664b335a2ec9d5
#
_entry.id   2502d30ab948ce8bf6664b335a2ec9d5
#
_cell.length_a   1.000
_cell.length_b   1.000
_cell.length_c   1.000
_cell.angle_alpha   90.00
_cell.angle_beta   90.00
_cell.angle_gamma   90.00
#
_symmetry.space_group_name_H-M   'P 1'
#
loop_
_entity.id
_entity.type
_entity.pdbx_description
1 polymer ?
#
loop_
_entity_poly.entity_id
_entity_poly.type
_entity_poly.pdbx_seq_one_letter_code
_entity_poly.pdbx_strand_id
1 'polypeptide(L)'
;MSTAEPAPAGAEAAGQGARVGDLSEEELLAVITPLLPRGPQTPVGTGDDCAVLSFPDSRTAVSIDVLVEGRHFRTDWSTGRDVGARAAAQNLADAAAMGARPVALVVGLVMPASTPLGWVRDFARGLAQGCEPCGAGVVGGDLSGGDSLIVSVTVLGDLEGRAPVLRSGARPGDAVVTRW
;
A
#
# COMPACT_ATOMS: atom_id res chain seq x y z
N MET A 1 -10.64 -26.86 -14.87
CA MET A 1 -9.20 -26.96 -15.13
C MET A 1 -8.77 -25.60 -15.63
N SER A 2 -8.23 -24.78 -14.73
CA SER A 2 -7.72 -23.43 -15.05
C SER A 2 -6.25 -23.57 -15.43
N THR A 3 -5.91 -23.31 -16.68
CA THR A 3 -4.53 -23.26 -17.16
C THR A 3 -3.92 -21.95 -16.69
N ALA A 4 -3.03 -22.03 -15.72
CA ALA A 4 -2.20 -20.90 -15.33
C ALA A 4 -1.29 -20.52 -16.51
N GLU A 5 -1.41 -19.30 -16.98
CA GLU A 5 -0.54 -18.71 -17.99
C GLU A 5 0.87 -18.54 -17.38
N PRO A 6 1.95 -18.90 -18.08
CA PRO A 6 3.29 -18.75 -17.53
C PRO A 6 3.64 -17.28 -17.39
N ALA A 7 4.23 -16.90 -16.26
CA ALA A 7 4.74 -15.57 -16.00
C ALA A 7 5.72 -15.12 -17.10
N PRO A 8 5.70 -13.84 -17.52
CA PRO A 8 6.60 -13.34 -18.56
C PRO A 8 8.07 -13.44 -18.08
N ALA A 9 8.91 -14.00 -18.93
CA ALA A 9 10.33 -14.31 -18.67
C ALA A 9 11.25 -13.08 -18.41
N GLY A 10 10.72 -11.87 -18.34
CA GLY A 10 11.46 -10.63 -18.11
C GLY A 10 11.75 -10.28 -16.65
N ALA A 11 11.02 -10.85 -15.69
CA ALA A 11 11.07 -10.41 -14.29
C ALA A 11 12.34 -10.83 -13.52
N GLU A 12 13.03 -11.88 -13.96
CA GLU A 12 14.28 -12.36 -13.32
C GLU A 12 15.56 -11.71 -13.85
N ALA A 13 15.52 -11.03 -14.99
CA ALA A 13 16.71 -10.55 -15.72
C ALA A 13 17.14 -9.12 -15.39
N ALA A 14 16.39 -8.36 -14.58
CA ALA A 14 16.82 -7.01 -14.16
C ALA A 14 17.91 -7.12 -13.10
N GLY A 15 19.18 -7.07 -13.53
CA GLY A 15 20.36 -7.16 -12.68
C GLY A 15 20.39 -6.09 -11.58
N GLN A 16 21.32 -6.23 -10.61
CA GLN A 16 21.47 -5.40 -9.40
C GLN A 16 21.63 -3.87 -9.65
N GLY A 17 21.73 -3.42 -10.90
CA GLY A 17 21.89 -2.01 -11.28
C GLY A 17 20.71 -1.40 -12.04
N ALA A 18 19.61 -2.13 -12.30
CA ALA A 18 18.47 -1.63 -13.06
C ALA A 18 17.76 -0.48 -12.34
N ARG A 19 17.31 0.50 -13.11
CA ARG A 19 16.56 1.68 -12.64
C ARG A 19 15.15 1.69 -13.19
N VAL A 20 14.27 2.45 -12.56
CA VAL A 20 12.86 2.62 -13.00
C VAL A 20 12.78 3.08 -14.45
N GLY A 21 13.62 4.03 -14.87
CA GLY A 21 13.63 4.52 -16.24
C GLY A 21 14.09 3.53 -17.31
N ASP A 22 14.63 2.37 -16.91
CA ASP A 22 15.04 1.31 -17.83
C ASP A 22 13.88 0.35 -18.19
N LEU A 23 12.72 0.50 -17.53
CA LEU A 23 11.58 -0.39 -17.60
C LEU A 23 10.31 0.36 -18.02
N SER A 24 9.45 -0.33 -18.75
CA SER A 24 8.06 0.12 -18.96
C SER A 24 7.24 -0.02 -17.67
N GLU A 25 6.09 0.65 -17.61
CA GLU A 25 5.16 0.51 -16.50
C GLU A 25 4.70 -0.94 -16.31
N GLU A 26 4.41 -1.65 -17.40
CA GLU A 26 4.00 -3.05 -17.38
C GLU A 26 5.09 -3.94 -16.75
N GLU A 27 6.36 -3.72 -17.12
CA GLU A 27 7.49 -4.44 -16.55
C GLU A 27 7.67 -4.14 -15.05
N LEU A 28 7.48 -2.87 -14.63
CA LEU A 28 7.50 -2.49 -13.22
C LEU A 28 6.37 -3.17 -12.45
N LEU A 29 5.15 -3.15 -12.97
CA LEU A 29 3.99 -3.83 -12.38
C LEU A 29 4.22 -5.34 -12.26
N ALA A 30 4.80 -5.97 -13.28
CA ALA A 30 5.14 -7.39 -13.24
C ALA A 30 6.15 -7.74 -12.13
N VAL A 31 7.03 -6.79 -11.77
CA VAL A 31 8.00 -6.96 -10.68
C VAL A 31 7.38 -6.79 -9.30
N ILE A 32 6.49 -5.82 -9.11
CA ILE A 32 6.00 -5.46 -7.76
C ILE A 32 4.71 -6.18 -7.38
N THR A 33 3.77 -6.40 -8.33
CA THR A 33 2.47 -7.01 -8.05
C THR A 33 2.54 -8.36 -7.35
N PRO A 34 3.47 -9.27 -7.69
CA PRO A 34 3.62 -10.54 -6.99
C PRO A 34 4.07 -10.41 -5.52
N LEU A 35 4.64 -9.26 -5.13
CA LEU A 35 5.10 -8.99 -3.77
C LEU A 35 4.00 -8.43 -2.87
N LEU A 36 2.87 -8.02 -3.46
CA LEU A 36 1.78 -7.34 -2.77
C LEU A 36 0.69 -8.32 -2.31
N PRO A 37 0.15 -8.16 -1.10
CA PRO A 37 -0.89 -9.04 -0.59
C PRO A 37 -2.23 -8.80 -1.30
N ARG A 38 -2.96 -9.87 -1.56
CA ARG A 38 -4.36 -9.82 -2.01
C ARG A 38 -5.26 -9.88 -0.78
N GLY A 39 -6.09 -8.88 -0.57
CA GLY A 39 -7.03 -8.87 0.54
C GLY A 39 -8.18 -9.88 0.34
N PRO A 40 -8.73 -10.47 1.43
CA PRO A 40 -9.80 -11.46 1.34
C PRO A 40 -11.15 -10.87 0.86
N GLN A 41 -11.36 -9.58 1.01
CA GLN A 41 -12.57 -8.86 0.58
C GLN A 41 -12.41 -8.24 -0.83
N THR A 42 -11.53 -8.79 -1.65
CA THR A 42 -11.20 -8.28 -2.99
C THR A 42 -11.64 -9.28 -4.07
N PRO A 43 -12.91 -9.31 -4.47
CA PRO A 43 -13.40 -10.15 -5.57
C PRO A 43 -12.68 -9.92 -6.90
N VAL A 44 -12.28 -8.67 -7.18
CA VAL A 44 -11.43 -8.28 -8.32
C VAL A 44 -10.29 -7.43 -7.78
N GLY A 45 -9.05 -7.85 -7.99
CA GLY A 45 -7.84 -7.16 -7.56
C GLY A 45 -7.13 -6.44 -8.70
N THR A 46 -5.80 -6.35 -8.60
CA THR A 46 -4.92 -5.77 -9.63
C THR A 46 -4.99 -6.55 -10.94
N GLY A 47 -4.95 -5.83 -12.07
CA GLY A 47 -4.93 -6.42 -13.42
C GLY A 47 -6.13 -6.04 -14.29
N ASP A 48 -7.08 -5.29 -13.73
CA ASP A 48 -8.19 -4.66 -14.45
C ASP A 48 -8.18 -3.15 -14.15
N ASP A 49 -9.02 -2.36 -14.80
CA ASP A 49 -9.09 -0.89 -14.64
C ASP A 49 -9.40 -0.47 -13.20
N CYS A 50 -10.13 -1.31 -12.45
CA CYS A 50 -10.48 -1.04 -11.05
C CYS A 50 -10.52 -2.33 -10.22
N ALA A 51 -10.14 -2.23 -8.95
CA ALA A 51 -10.42 -3.26 -7.97
C ALA A 51 -11.88 -3.21 -7.52
N VAL A 52 -12.48 -4.37 -7.24
CA VAL A 52 -13.81 -4.48 -6.63
C VAL A 52 -13.65 -4.99 -5.21
N LEU A 53 -14.22 -4.27 -4.24
CA LEU A 53 -14.19 -4.61 -2.83
C LEU A 53 -15.58 -4.94 -2.32
N SER A 54 -15.67 -5.87 -1.37
CA SER A 54 -16.92 -6.27 -0.74
C SER A 54 -16.97 -5.77 0.71
N PHE A 55 -17.96 -4.94 1.03
CA PHE A 55 -18.22 -4.46 2.38
C PHE A 55 -19.61 -4.95 2.82
N PRO A 56 -19.70 -5.88 3.81
CA PRO A 56 -20.95 -6.52 4.21
C PRO A 56 -22.04 -5.55 4.70
N ASP A 57 -21.66 -4.43 5.33
CA ASP A 57 -22.60 -3.42 5.84
C ASP A 57 -22.79 -2.21 4.90
N SER A 58 -22.29 -2.29 3.66
CA SER A 58 -22.35 -1.24 2.65
C SER A 58 -21.72 0.10 3.06
N ARG A 59 -20.86 0.11 4.10
CA ARG A 59 -20.12 1.29 4.57
C ARG A 59 -18.62 1.01 4.55
N THR A 60 -17.84 2.04 4.25
CA THR A 60 -16.39 1.99 4.36
C THR A 60 -15.85 3.25 5.01
N ALA A 61 -14.83 3.10 5.86
CA ALA A 61 -14.00 4.18 6.32
C ALA A 61 -12.89 4.40 5.30
N VAL A 62 -12.63 5.65 4.93
CA VAL A 62 -11.62 6.01 3.93
C VAL A 62 -10.73 7.10 4.49
N SER A 63 -9.41 6.94 4.36
CA SER A 63 -8.40 7.98 4.63
C SER A 63 -7.33 7.93 3.57
N ILE A 64 -6.54 9.00 3.45
CA ILE A 64 -5.40 9.12 2.55
C ILE A 64 -4.26 9.86 3.23
N ASP A 65 -3.06 9.32 3.13
CA ASP A 65 -1.83 9.97 3.55
C ASP A 65 -0.81 10.05 2.43
N VAL A 66 0.03 11.07 2.48
CA VAL A 66 1.09 11.30 1.50
C VAL A 66 2.44 11.41 2.20
N LEU A 67 3.41 10.63 1.73
CA LEU A 67 4.82 10.73 2.10
C LEU A 67 5.62 11.37 0.96
N VAL A 68 6.39 12.41 1.27
CA VAL A 68 7.23 13.15 0.32
C VAL A 68 8.67 13.07 0.77
N GLU A 69 9.55 12.67 -0.14
CA GLU A 69 10.99 12.67 0.11
C GLU A 69 11.50 14.07 0.49
N GLY A 70 12.44 14.14 1.41
CA GLY A 70 12.96 15.38 1.97
C GLY A 70 12.06 16.05 3.01
N ARG A 71 10.81 15.57 3.19
CA ARG A 71 9.88 16.06 4.21
C ARG A 71 9.50 14.98 5.22
N HIS A 72 9.05 13.83 4.75
CA HIS A 72 8.54 12.76 5.60
C HIS A 72 9.52 11.60 5.74
N PHE A 73 10.42 11.44 4.80
CA PHE A 73 11.53 10.48 4.80
C PHE A 73 12.69 11.01 3.95
N ARG A 74 13.84 10.34 4.07
CA ARG A 74 15.04 10.58 3.26
C ARG A 74 15.63 9.25 2.85
N THR A 75 16.02 9.12 1.59
CA THR A 75 16.57 7.89 1.02
C THR A 75 17.98 7.56 1.52
N ASP A 76 18.69 8.53 2.09
CA ASP A 76 19.98 8.32 2.75
C ASP A 76 19.84 7.80 4.20
N TRP A 77 18.63 7.83 4.78
CA TRP A 77 18.32 7.31 6.13
C TRP A 77 17.39 6.11 6.13
N SER A 78 16.52 6.00 5.13
CA SER A 78 15.46 5.01 5.07
C SER A 78 15.56 4.21 3.79
N THR A 79 15.48 2.90 3.91
CA THR A 79 15.37 1.98 2.76
C THR A 79 13.95 2.06 2.15
N GLY A 80 13.78 1.52 0.95
CA GLY A 80 12.44 1.35 0.36
C GLY A 80 11.52 0.57 1.30
N ARG A 81 12.06 -0.46 1.97
CA ARG A 81 11.32 -1.28 2.94
C ARG A 81 10.78 -0.47 4.12
N ASP A 82 11.60 0.42 4.68
CA ASP A 82 11.18 1.27 5.79
C ASP A 82 10.07 2.23 5.37
N VAL A 83 10.21 2.82 4.16
CA VAL A 83 9.21 3.75 3.62
C VAL A 83 7.90 3.02 3.34
N GLY A 84 7.94 1.82 2.75
CA GLY A 84 6.75 1.00 2.49
C GLY A 84 6.05 0.57 3.77
N ALA A 85 6.78 0.08 4.77
CA ALA A 85 6.23 -0.31 6.07
C ALA A 85 5.59 0.88 6.80
N ARG A 86 6.23 2.06 6.76
CA ARG A 86 5.69 3.29 7.32
C ARG A 86 4.41 3.74 6.60
N ALA A 87 4.41 3.71 5.26
CA ALA A 87 3.26 4.09 4.46
C ALA A 87 2.04 3.21 4.77
N ALA A 88 2.24 1.90 4.92
CA ALA A 88 1.19 1.00 5.37
C ALA A 88 0.74 1.32 6.79
N ALA A 89 1.65 1.34 7.76
CA ALA A 89 1.33 1.51 9.18
C ALA A 89 0.54 2.79 9.48
N GLN A 90 0.92 3.91 8.84
CA GLN A 90 0.27 5.21 9.04
C GLN A 90 -1.20 5.17 8.59
N ASN A 91 -1.46 4.65 7.39
CA ASN A 91 -2.81 4.55 6.84
C ASN A 91 -3.67 3.51 7.58
N LEU A 92 -3.10 2.35 7.90
CA LEU A 92 -3.80 1.31 8.66
C LEU A 92 -4.20 1.79 10.05
N ALA A 93 -3.34 2.63 10.69
CA ALA A 93 -3.63 3.24 11.98
C ALA A 93 -4.83 4.19 11.93
N ASP A 94 -5.00 4.96 10.86
CA ASP A 94 -6.14 5.86 10.69
C ASP A 94 -7.46 5.08 10.62
N ALA A 95 -7.50 4.00 9.82
CA ALA A 95 -8.68 3.14 9.78
C ALA A 95 -8.98 2.51 11.15
N ALA A 96 -7.95 2.02 11.83
CA ALA A 96 -8.08 1.42 13.17
C ALA A 96 -8.54 2.44 14.22
N ALA A 97 -8.10 3.70 14.15
CA ALA A 97 -8.53 4.77 15.04
C ALA A 97 -10.03 5.07 14.92
N MET A 98 -10.60 4.85 13.74
CA MET A 98 -12.05 4.95 13.50
C MET A 98 -12.83 3.69 13.93
N GLY A 99 -12.17 2.69 14.50
CA GLY A 99 -12.76 1.40 14.86
C GLY A 99 -13.05 0.51 13.64
N ALA A 100 -12.53 0.85 12.47
CA ALA A 100 -12.64 0.05 11.27
C ALA A 100 -11.48 -0.96 11.18
N ARG A 101 -11.77 -2.16 10.67
CA ARG A 101 -10.72 -3.11 10.29
C ARG A 101 -10.20 -2.72 8.91
N PRO A 102 -8.89 -2.45 8.74
CA PRO A 102 -8.32 -2.18 7.42
C PRO A 102 -8.55 -3.37 6.47
N VAL A 103 -8.96 -3.08 5.23
CA VAL A 103 -9.29 -4.08 4.20
C VAL A 103 -8.37 -3.98 3.01
N ALA A 104 -8.14 -2.76 2.53
CA ALA A 104 -7.39 -2.54 1.30
C ALA A 104 -6.61 -1.23 1.32
N LEU A 105 -5.49 -1.22 0.59
CA LEU A 105 -4.72 -0.05 0.24
C LEU A 105 -4.72 0.15 -1.29
N VAL A 106 -4.82 1.40 -1.73
CA VAL A 106 -4.56 1.85 -3.09
C VAL A 106 -3.36 2.80 -3.03
N VAL A 107 -2.33 2.56 -3.86
CA VAL A 107 -1.03 3.22 -3.74
C VAL A 107 -0.65 3.96 -5.01
N GLY A 108 -0.58 5.28 -4.96
CA GLY A 108 0.07 6.10 -5.97
C GLY A 108 1.55 6.27 -5.64
N LEU A 109 2.44 5.94 -6.57
CA LEU A 109 3.88 6.06 -6.40
C LEU A 109 4.48 6.88 -7.54
N VAL A 110 4.93 8.08 -7.22
CA VAL A 110 5.68 8.95 -8.14
C VAL A 110 7.17 8.78 -7.86
N MET A 111 7.98 8.59 -8.90
CA MET A 111 9.41 8.34 -8.75
C MET A 111 10.25 8.88 -9.91
N PRO A 112 11.48 9.36 -9.57
CA PRO A 112 12.47 9.68 -10.61
C PRO A 112 12.86 8.45 -11.43
N ALA A 113 13.11 8.62 -12.72
CA ALA A 113 13.60 7.57 -13.60
C ALA A 113 14.91 6.93 -13.10
N SER A 114 15.70 7.67 -12.32
CA SER A 114 16.94 7.21 -11.70
C SER A 114 16.75 6.32 -10.48
N THR A 115 15.53 6.12 -9.99
CA THR A 115 15.22 5.31 -8.80
C THR A 115 15.66 3.86 -9.04
N PRO A 116 16.46 3.27 -8.12
CA PRO A 116 16.86 1.87 -8.25
C PRO A 116 15.67 0.92 -8.18
N LEU A 117 15.59 -0.04 -9.07
CA LEU A 117 14.52 -1.06 -9.06
C LEU A 117 14.50 -1.85 -7.73
N GLY A 118 15.68 -2.06 -7.13
CA GLY A 118 15.81 -2.67 -5.81
C GLY A 118 15.04 -1.90 -4.72
N TRP A 119 15.08 -0.56 -4.78
CA TRP A 119 14.33 0.29 -3.84
C TRP A 119 12.80 0.08 -3.99
N VAL A 120 12.31 -0.01 -5.23
CA VAL A 120 10.88 -0.22 -5.51
C VAL A 120 10.41 -1.60 -5.03
N ARG A 121 11.22 -2.64 -5.26
CA ARG A 121 10.96 -3.99 -4.73
C ARG A 121 10.90 -4.01 -3.20
N ASP A 122 11.83 -3.33 -2.56
CA ASP A 122 11.88 -3.25 -1.09
C ASP A 122 10.71 -2.44 -0.53
N PHE A 123 10.28 -1.38 -1.24
CA PHE A 123 9.07 -0.63 -0.91
C PHE A 123 7.83 -1.54 -0.94
N ALA A 124 7.65 -2.32 -2.01
CA ALA A 124 6.54 -3.28 -2.11
C ALA A 124 6.57 -4.34 -0.98
N ARG A 125 7.76 -4.84 -0.63
CA ARG A 125 7.93 -5.76 0.52
C ARG A 125 7.59 -5.09 1.85
N GLY A 126 7.96 -3.83 2.02
CA GLY A 126 7.61 -3.04 3.20
C GLY A 126 6.10 -2.84 3.35
N LEU A 127 5.40 -2.51 2.26
CA LEU A 127 3.93 -2.44 2.23
C LEU A 127 3.31 -3.79 2.63
N ALA A 128 3.77 -4.89 2.02
CA ALA A 128 3.27 -6.23 2.31
C ALA A 128 3.46 -6.59 3.79
N GLN A 129 4.64 -6.33 4.34
CA GLN A 129 4.95 -6.56 5.75
C GLN A 129 4.04 -5.74 6.69
N GLY A 130 3.76 -4.47 6.34
CA GLY A 130 2.86 -3.62 7.13
C GLY A 130 1.41 -4.09 7.10
N CYS A 131 0.95 -4.69 5.99
CA CYS A 131 -0.40 -5.21 5.83
C CYS A 131 -0.63 -6.58 6.50
N GLU A 132 0.42 -7.39 6.70
CA GLU A 132 0.34 -8.75 7.21
C GLU A 132 -0.47 -8.88 8.50
N PRO A 133 -0.28 -8.03 9.55
CA PRO A 133 -0.98 -8.20 10.82
C PRO A 133 -2.51 -8.05 10.75
N CYS A 134 -3.03 -7.29 9.78
CA CYS A 134 -4.47 -7.06 9.62
C CYS A 134 -5.06 -7.77 8.39
N GLY A 135 -4.22 -8.38 7.55
CA GLY A 135 -4.64 -9.06 6.34
C GLY A 135 -5.18 -8.11 5.25
N ALA A 136 -4.81 -6.83 5.29
CA ALA A 136 -5.20 -5.88 4.24
C ALA A 136 -4.50 -6.21 2.92
N GLY A 137 -5.20 -6.01 1.80
CA GLY A 137 -4.63 -6.15 0.46
C GLY A 137 -4.09 -4.82 -0.08
N VAL A 138 -3.08 -4.88 -0.96
CA VAL A 138 -2.75 -3.76 -1.87
C VAL A 138 -3.41 -4.09 -3.20
N VAL A 139 -4.49 -3.39 -3.51
CA VAL A 139 -5.46 -3.84 -4.52
C VAL A 139 -5.40 -3.06 -5.83
N GLY A 140 -4.61 -2.00 -5.86
CA GLY A 140 -4.42 -1.16 -7.03
C GLY A 140 -3.55 0.04 -6.73
N GLY A 141 -3.39 0.91 -7.73
CA GLY A 141 -2.61 2.12 -7.61
C GLY A 141 -2.22 2.69 -8.96
N ASP A 142 -1.24 3.57 -8.94
CA ASP A 142 -0.67 4.22 -10.11
C ASP A 142 0.84 4.36 -9.97
N LEU A 143 1.57 4.21 -11.06
CA LEU A 143 3.00 4.44 -11.13
C LEU A 143 3.27 5.62 -12.08
N SER A 144 3.83 6.69 -11.57
CA SER A 144 4.09 7.90 -12.36
C SER A 144 5.55 8.36 -12.26
N GLY A 145 6.06 8.94 -13.34
CA GLY A 145 7.35 9.62 -13.35
C GLY A 145 7.28 10.98 -12.65
N GLY A 146 8.38 11.40 -12.01
CA GLY A 146 8.50 12.72 -11.39
C GLY A 146 9.91 13.01 -10.91
N ASP A 147 10.09 14.19 -10.31
CA ASP A 147 11.42 14.67 -9.87
C ASP A 147 11.78 14.23 -8.44
N SER A 148 10.82 13.70 -7.70
CA SER A 148 10.97 13.28 -6.30
C SER A 148 10.16 12.03 -6.01
N LEU A 149 10.57 11.27 -5.01
CA LEU A 149 9.77 10.15 -4.51
C LEU A 149 8.57 10.70 -3.70
N ILE A 150 7.36 10.37 -4.16
CA ILE A 150 6.10 10.68 -3.49
C ILE A 150 5.28 9.40 -3.41
N VAL A 151 4.82 9.08 -2.23
CA VAL A 151 3.95 7.94 -1.95
C VAL A 151 2.62 8.46 -1.44
N SER A 152 1.55 8.18 -2.16
CA SER A 152 0.18 8.46 -1.75
C SER A 152 -0.52 7.14 -1.47
N VAL A 153 -1.05 6.96 -0.29
CA VAL A 153 -1.74 5.72 0.08
C VAL A 153 -3.15 6.05 0.56
N THR A 154 -4.12 5.44 -0.07
CA THR A 154 -5.52 5.46 0.37
C THR A 154 -5.83 4.14 1.07
N VAL A 155 -6.39 4.20 2.28
CA VAL A 155 -6.88 3.05 3.02
C VAL A 155 -8.41 2.97 2.95
N LEU A 156 -8.92 1.76 2.79
CA LEU A 156 -10.33 1.43 2.91
C LEU A 156 -10.51 0.44 4.05
N GLY A 157 -11.42 0.75 4.97
CA GLY A 157 -11.68 -0.04 6.18
C GLY A 157 -13.15 -0.43 6.32
N ASP A 158 -13.38 -1.61 6.89
CA ASP A 158 -14.69 -2.17 7.16
C ASP A 158 -15.07 -1.91 8.63
N LEU A 159 -16.21 -1.29 8.85
CA LEU A 159 -16.75 -1.05 10.19
C LEU A 159 -17.39 -2.31 10.82
N GLU A 160 -17.59 -3.37 10.03
CA GLU A 160 -18.15 -4.65 10.48
C GLU A 160 -19.47 -4.49 11.27
N GLY A 161 -20.33 -3.61 10.79
CA GLY A 161 -21.61 -3.29 11.42
C GLY A 161 -21.53 -2.37 12.65
N ARG A 162 -20.31 -2.02 13.10
CA ARG A 162 -20.11 -1.17 14.28
C ARG A 162 -20.32 0.32 13.97
N ALA A 163 -20.62 1.12 14.99
CA ALA A 163 -20.54 2.57 14.89
C ALA A 163 -19.09 3.03 14.78
N PRO A 164 -18.78 4.07 13.98
CA PRO A 164 -17.43 4.61 13.93
C PRO A 164 -17.03 5.23 15.28
N VAL A 165 -15.76 5.09 15.66
CA VAL A 165 -15.17 5.79 16.80
C VAL A 165 -14.81 7.20 16.36
N LEU A 166 -15.33 8.19 17.05
CA LEU A 166 -15.15 9.61 16.70
C LEU A 166 -14.28 10.33 17.74
N ARG A 167 -13.51 11.32 17.33
CA ARG A 167 -12.75 12.20 18.23
C ARG A 167 -13.63 12.86 19.28
N SER A 168 -14.86 13.24 18.90
CA SER A 168 -15.86 13.81 19.80
C SER A 168 -16.48 12.80 20.79
N GLY A 169 -16.14 11.52 20.67
CA GLY A 169 -16.63 10.47 21.55
C GLY A 169 -15.92 10.38 22.91
N ALA A 170 -14.72 10.98 23.02
CA ALA A 170 -13.92 10.96 24.25
C ALA A 170 -14.63 11.67 25.40
N ARG A 171 -14.52 11.12 26.62
CA ARG A 171 -15.20 11.62 27.83
C ARG A 171 -14.21 11.78 28.97
N PRO A 172 -14.44 12.72 29.90
CA PRO A 172 -13.68 12.78 31.14
C PRO A 172 -13.75 11.44 31.87
N GLY A 173 -12.59 10.92 32.25
CA GLY A 173 -12.45 9.60 32.90
C GLY A 173 -12.01 8.48 31.95
N ASP A 174 -11.96 8.71 30.64
CA ASP A 174 -11.37 7.75 29.70
C ASP A 174 -9.87 7.62 29.93
N ALA A 175 -9.36 6.39 29.80
CA ALA A 175 -7.94 6.15 29.91
C ALA A 175 -7.22 6.47 28.59
N VAL A 176 -6.13 7.22 28.66
CA VAL A 176 -5.22 7.43 27.53
C VAL A 176 -4.23 6.27 27.50
N VAL A 177 -4.26 5.50 26.40
CA VAL A 177 -3.38 4.34 26.21
C VAL A 177 -2.45 4.60 25.05
N THR A 178 -1.14 4.40 25.29
CA THR A 178 -0.12 4.42 24.24
C THR A 178 0.51 3.02 24.15
N ARG A 179 0.79 2.56 22.94
CA ARG A 179 1.51 1.31 22.70
C ARG A 179 2.79 1.63 21.91
N TRP A 180 3.90 1.15 22.43
CA TRP A 180 5.23 1.21 21.81
C TRP A 180 5.49 -0.04 20.99
#